data_d399f6e4117f05f2c6da7ab728d01a00
#
_entry.id   d399f6e4117f05f2c6da7ab728d01a00
#
_cell.length_a   1.000
_cell.length_b   1.000
_cell.length_c   1.000
_cell.angle_alpha   90.00
_cell.angle_beta   90.00
_cell.angle_gamma   90.00
#
_symmetry.space_group_name_H-M   'P 1'
#
loop_
_entity.id
_entity.type
_entity.pdbx_description
1 polymer ?
#
loop_
_entity_poly.entity_id
_entity_poly.type
_entity_poly.pdbx_seq_one_letter_code
_entity_poly.pdbx_strand_id
1 'polypeptide(L)'
;MSVILFTALILGACMYPESEQAGQVPSESQIEMVQQAVDSFREDSGGLLPIKTVSDTREYFEYQVDFTRLVPDYLDERPAISYEAGGYYQFVILDAEEDPTVKIADLRITEEIRSLRLRVEGMGEHVEFEEAVGPNVYKLDLDFYNLSENPTVTSPYSGGTLDIYYSGGEEFVVDYREEIGRMIEENGLEFETGDDVRQVLYEYTPVVPIYSPEITVDENNEPIFMTNVHKSAQ
;
A
#
# COMPACT_ATOMS: atom_id res chain seq x y z
N MET A 1 -40.06 32.34 -48.17
CA MET A 1 -39.33 32.65 -46.92
C MET A 1 -39.28 31.39 -46.06
N SER A 2 -38.22 30.62 -46.17
CA SER A 2 -38.03 29.38 -45.41
C SER A 2 -37.12 29.66 -44.22
N VAL A 3 -37.65 29.43 -43.01
CA VAL A 3 -36.89 29.53 -41.77
C VAL A 3 -36.33 28.13 -41.49
N ILE A 4 -35.01 27.97 -41.66
CA ILE A 4 -34.30 26.75 -41.28
C ILE A 4 -33.95 26.86 -39.81
N LEU A 5 -34.64 26.06 -38.98
CA LEU A 5 -34.38 25.92 -37.54
C LEU A 5 -33.16 24.98 -37.36
N PHE A 6 -32.02 25.56 -37.00
CA PHE A 6 -30.77 24.83 -36.73
C PHE A 6 -30.79 24.35 -35.28
N THR A 7 -31.15 23.08 -35.09
CA THR A 7 -31.14 22.43 -33.76
C THR A 7 -29.71 21.96 -33.50
N ALA A 8 -28.95 22.71 -32.70
CA ALA A 8 -27.64 22.31 -32.20
C ALA A 8 -27.86 21.24 -31.10
N LEU A 9 -27.55 19.99 -31.41
CA LEU A 9 -27.38 18.93 -30.42
C LEU A 9 -26.09 19.19 -29.63
N ILE A 10 -26.25 19.61 -28.38
CA ILE A 10 -25.15 19.67 -27.42
C ILE A 10 -24.95 18.24 -26.90
N LEU A 11 -24.02 17.51 -27.50
CA LEU A 11 -23.46 16.30 -26.95
C LEU A 11 -22.56 16.70 -25.76
N GLY A 12 -23.14 16.78 -24.58
CA GLY A 12 -22.38 16.84 -23.34
C GLY A 12 -21.68 15.50 -23.15
N ALA A 13 -20.46 15.37 -23.66
CA ALA A 13 -19.58 14.31 -23.26
C ALA A 13 -19.27 14.51 -21.78
N CYS A 14 -19.79 13.65 -20.92
CA CYS A 14 -19.29 13.50 -19.57
C CYS A 14 -17.85 12.97 -19.67
N MET A 15 -16.89 13.89 -19.83
CA MET A 15 -15.51 13.60 -19.48
C MET A 15 -15.47 13.57 -17.94
N TYR A 16 -15.53 12.39 -17.37
CA TYR A 16 -15.09 12.18 -16.01
C TYR A 16 -13.58 12.47 -15.97
N PRO A 17 -13.12 13.45 -15.19
CA PRO A 17 -11.68 13.69 -15.08
C PRO A 17 -11.06 12.51 -14.32
N GLU A 18 -10.23 11.73 -14.99
CA GLU A 18 -9.40 10.67 -14.40
C GLU A 18 -8.45 11.20 -13.30
N SER A 19 -8.30 12.53 -13.20
CA SER A 19 -7.36 13.16 -12.26
C SER A 19 -7.88 13.34 -10.83
N GLU A 20 -9.17 13.15 -10.54
CA GLU A 20 -9.67 13.27 -9.17
C GLU A 20 -9.68 11.96 -8.38
N GLN A 21 -9.46 10.81 -9.02
CA GLN A 21 -9.39 9.52 -8.32
C GLN A 21 -8.00 9.23 -7.73
N ALA A 22 -6.97 9.94 -8.16
CA ALA A 22 -5.58 9.68 -7.76
C ALA A 22 -5.21 10.16 -6.34
N GLY A 23 -6.11 10.87 -5.64
CA GLY A 23 -5.84 11.44 -4.31
C GLY A 23 -6.94 11.18 -3.27
N GLN A 24 -7.95 10.39 -3.59
CA GLN A 24 -8.97 10.07 -2.60
C GLN A 24 -8.46 8.93 -1.70
N VAL A 25 -8.26 9.25 -0.41
CA VAL A 25 -8.21 8.23 0.64
C VAL A 25 -9.48 7.40 0.49
N PRO A 26 -9.37 6.06 0.43
CA PRO A 26 -10.53 5.19 0.28
C PRO A 26 -11.58 5.51 1.34
N SER A 27 -12.84 5.56 0.94
CA SER A 27 -13.93 5.77 1.88
C SER A 27 -13.95 4.61 2.87
N GLU A 28 -13.84 4.89 4.16
CA GLU A 28 -13.94 3.89 5.24
C GLU A 28 -15.17 3.01 5.07
N SER A 29 -16.29 3.58 4.61
CA SER A 29 -17.53 2.86 4.37
C SER A 29 -17.40 1.70 3.36
N GLN A 30 -16.53 1.80 2.35
CA GLN A 30 -16.31 0.70 1.41
C GLN A 30 -15.51 -0.44 2.04
N ILE A 31 -14.61 -0.11 2.95
CA ILE A 31 -13.80 -1.11 3.65
C ILE A 31 -14.64 -1.80 4.72
N GLU A 32 -15.43 -1.04 5.48
CA GLU A 32 -16.40 -1.59 6.44
C GLU A 32 -17.42 -2.53 5.79
N MET A 33 -17.90 -2.18 4.59
CA MET A 33 -18.81 -3.04 3.83
C MET A 33 -18.16 -4.37 3.47
N VAL A 34 -16.88 -4.37 3.07
CA VAL A 34 -16.12 -5.61 2.79
C VAL A 34 -15.86 -6.37 4.06
N GLN A 35 -15.55 -5.69 5.19
CA GLN A 35 -15.38 -6.34 6.49
C GLN A 35 -16.65 -7.11 6.89
N GLN A 36 -17.81 -6.47 6.82
CA GLN A 36 -19.10 -7.10 7.13
C GLN A 36 -19.38 -8.31 6.24
N ALA A 37 -19.01 -8.23 4.95
CA ALA A 37 -19.17 -9.35 4.03
C ALA A 37 -18.22 -10.52 4.36
N VAL A 38 -16.98 -10.23 4.76
CA VAL A 38 -16.01 -11.24 5.22
C VAL A 38 -16.51 -11.92 6.49
N ASP A 39 -17.02 -11.15 7.45
CA ASP A 39 -17.55 -11.67 8.72
C ASP A 39 -18.75 -12.59 8.48
N SER A 40 -19.70 -12.15 7.64
CA SER A 40 -20.88 -12.95 7.29
C SER A 40 -20.49 -14.25 6.55
N PHE A 41 -19.56 -14.18 5.62
CA PHE A 41 -19.01 -15.36 4.95
C PHE A 41 -18.36 -16.33 5.94
N ARG A 42 -17.57 -15.80 6.89
CA ARG A 42 -16.88 -16.60 7.92
C ARG A 42 -17.90 -17.33 8.83
N GLU A 43 -18.97 -16.65 9.24
CA GLU A 43 -20.04 -17.25 10.03
C GLU A 43 -20.72 -18.39 9.27
N ASP A 44 -21.14 -18.17 8.03
CA ASP A 44 -21.88 -19.12 7.22
C ASP A 44 -21.03 -20.31 6.76
N SER A 45 -19.71 -20.10 6.56
CA SER A 45 -18.78 -21.13 6.09
C SER A 45 -18.16 -21.98 7.22
N GLY A 46 -18.49 -21.70 8.49
CA GLY A 46 -17.92 -22.40 9.64
C GLY A 46 -16.48 -22.00 9.95
N GLY A 47 -16.14 -20.75 9.73
CA GLY A 47 -14.83 -20.16 10.09
C GLY A 47 -13.86 -20.01 8.93
N LEU A 48 -14.22 -20.37 7.71
CA LEU A 48 -13.35 -20.16 6.53
C LEU A 48 -13.34 -18.68 6.14
N LEU A 49 -12.22 -18.22 5.55
CA LEU A 49 -12.09 -16.89 5.01
C LEU A 49 -12.25 -16.88 3.48
N PRO A 50 -12.82 -15.81 2.89
CA PRO A 50 -12.94 -15.66 1.44
C PRO A 50 -11.62 -15.14 0.85
N ILE A 51 -10.56 -15.96 0.89
CA ILE A 51 -9.22 -15.61 0.42
C ILE A 51 -8.87 -16.33 -0.88
N LYS A 52 -8.03 -15.66 -1.68
CA LYS A 52 -7.43 -16.24 -2.90
C LYS A 52 -6.33 -17.21 -2.51
N THR A 53 -6.16 -18.25 -3.30
CA THR A 53 -4.94 -19.06 -3.26
C THR A 53 -3.88 -18.35 -4.09
N VAL A 54 -2.95 -17.68 -3.44
CA VAL A 54 -1.84 -16.96 -4.09
C VAL A 54 -0.50 -17.54 -3.65
N SER A 55 0.51 -17.39 -4.50
CA SER A 55 1.89 -17.74 -4.17
C SER A 55 2.71 -16.54 -3.66
N ASP A 56 2.07 -15.37 -3.54
CA ASP A 56 2.71 -14.16 -3.04
C ASP A 56 2.79 -14.24 -1.52
N THR A 57 3.99 -14.37 -1.00
CA THR A 57 4.29 -14.44 0.44
C THR A 57 4.86 -13.12 0.97
N ARG A 58 4.82 -12.04 0.16
CA ARG A 58 5.22 -10.72 0.65
C ARG A 58 4.31 -10.31 1.80
N GLU A 59 4.89 -9.64 2.77
CA GLU A 59 4.15 -9.08 3.89
C GLU A 59 2.92 -8.31 3.41
N TYR A 60 1.79 -8.49 4.08
CA TYR A 60 0.45 -7.96 3.76
C TYR A 60 -0.25 -8.52 2.50
N PHE A 61 0.37 -9.38 1.69
CA PHE A 61 -0.24 -9.94 0.48
C PHE A 61 -0.63 -11.43 0.60
N GLU A 62 -0.36 -12.05 1.71
CA GLU A 62 -0.63 -13.49 1.91
C GLU A 62 -2.13 -13.81 1.84
N TYR A 63 -2.97 -13.00 2.48
CA TYR A 63 -4.40 -13.22 2.56
C TYR A 63 -5.18 -12.16 1.76
N GLN A 64 -5.19 -12.29 0.43
CA GLN A 64 -5.96 -11.40 -0.45
C GLN A 64 -7.43 -11.82 -0.48
N VAL A 65 -8.34 -10.84 -0.38
CA VAL A 65 -9.79 -11.08 -0.47
C VAL A 65 -10.16 -11.64 -1.84
N ASP A 66 -10.92 -12.74 -1.86
CA ASP A 66 -11.52 -13.31 -3.06
C ASP A 66 -12.97 -12.84 -3.21
N PHE A 67 -13.16 -11.76 -3.95
CA PHE A 67 -14.49 -11.23 -4.23
C PHE A 67 -15.40 -12.19 -5.00
N THR A 68 -14.88 -13.24 -5.64
CA THR A 68 -15.73 -14.23 -6.32
C THR A 68 -16.51 -15.10 -5.32
N ARG A 69 -16.06 -15.14 -4.06
CA ARG A 69 -16.73 -15.82 -2.96
C ARG A 69 -17.72 -14.93 -2.22
N LEU A 70 -17.59 -13.60 -2.38
CA LEU A 70 -18.45 -12.64 -1.70
C LEU A 70 -19.61 -12.14 -2.57
N VAL A 71 -19.39 -12.02 -3.89
CA VAL A 71 -20.40 -11.52 -4.83
C VAL A 71 -21.11 -12.71 -5.49
N PRO A 72 -22.44 -12.76 -5.55
CA PRO A 72 -23.39 -11.72 -5.10
C PRO A 72 -23.96 -11.94 -3.70
N ASP A 73 -23.59 -12.99 -2.98
CA ASP A 73 -24.33 -13.45 -1.79
C ASP A 73 -24.08 -12.57 -0.55
N TYR A 74 -22.90 -11.94 -0.42
CA TYR A 74 -22.51 -11.11 0.70
C TYR A 74 -22.22 -9.65 0.31
N LEU A 75 -21.98 -9.39 -0.97
CA LEU A 75 -21.82 -8.08 -1.58
C LEU A 75 -22.61 -8.03 -2.89
N ASP A 76 -23.31 -6.94 -3.15
CA ASP A 76 -24.01 -6.75 -4.43
C ASP A 76 -23.01 -6.67 -5.60
N GLU A 77 -21.89 -5.96 -5.39
CA GLU A 77 -20.84 -5.78 -6.38
C GLU A 77 -19.46 -5.59 -5.71
N ARG A 78 -18.41 -5.74 -6.49
CA ARG A 78 -17.03 -5.46 -6.03
C ARG A 78 -16.88 -3.96 -5.79
N PRO A 79 -16.19 -3.52 -4.70
CA PRO A 79 -15.91 -2.10 -4.49
C PRO A 79 -15.18 -1.48 -5.69
N ALA A 80 -15.62 -0.30 -6.15
CA ALA A 80 -15.03 0.36 -7.31
C ALA A 80 -13.53 0.69 -7.14
N ILE A 81 -13.07 0.84 -5.89
CA ILE A 81 -11.66 1.06 -5.56
C ILE A 81 -10.82 -0.22 -5.65
N SER A 82 -11.44 -1.41 -5.69
CA SER A 82 -10.69 -2.67 -5.74
C SER A 82 -10.02 -2.86 -7.09
N TYR A 83 -8.83 -3.47 -7.06
CA TYR A 83 -8.08 -3.81 -8.28
C TYR A 83 -8.90 -4.65 -9.26
N GLU A 84 -9.71 -5.57 -8.76
CA GLU A 84 -10.57 -6.43 -9.56
C GLU A 84 -11.73 -5.69 -10.25
N ALA A 85 -12.06 -4.48 -9.79
CA ALA A 85 -13.03 -3.59 -10.44
C ALA A 85 -12.36 -2.48 -11.28
N GLY A 86 -11.03 -2.50 -11.40
CA GLY A 86 -10.25 -1.50 -12.14
C GLY A 86 -9.75 -0.33 -11.28
N GLY A 87 -9.87 -0.43 -9.97
CA GLY A 87 -9.27 0.52 -9.00
C GLY A 87 -7.81 0.21 -8.70
N TYR A 88 -7.28 0.86 -7.69
CA TYR A 88 -5.85 0.81 -7.34
C TYR A 88 -5.53 0.04 -6.06
N TYR A 89 -6.55 -0.51 -5.37
CA TYR A 89 -6.35 -1.12 -4.08
C TYR A 89 -6.59 -2.63 -4.10
N GLN A 90 -5.62 -3.37 -3.59
CA GLN A 90 -5.81 -4.77 -3.25
C GLN A 90 -6.37 -4.88 -1.84
N PHE A 91 -7.52 -5.53 -1.69
CA PHE A 91 -8.07 -5.85 -0.38
C PHE A 91 -7.35 -7.07 0.19
N VAL A 92 -6.92 -6.94 1.44
CA VAL A 92 -6.18 -7.97 2.20
C VAL A 92 -6.81 -8.18 3.57
N ILE A 93 -6.53 -9.32 4.20
CA ILE A 93 -6.98 -9.61 5.56
C ILE A 93 -5.73 -9.75 6.43
N LEU A 94 -5.65 -8.97 7.50
CA LEU A 94 -4.68 -9.14 8.56
C LEU A 94 -5.26 -10.02 9.66
N ASP A 95 -4.40 -10.59 10.49
CA ASP A 95 -4.76 -11.42 11.65
C ASP A 95 -5.78 -12.53 11.32
N ALA A 96 -5.57 -13.18 10.17
CA ALA A 96 -6.50 -14.15 9.58
C ALA A 96 -6.90 -15.29 10.52
N GLU A 97 -6.08 -15.65 11.51
CA GLU A 97 -6.31 -16.75 12.43
C GLU A 97 -7.10 -16.33 13.69
N GLU A 98 -6.88 -15.10 14.19
CA GLU A 98 -7.47 -14.63 15.46
C GLU A 98 -8.62 -13.64 15.23
N ASP A 99 -8.32 -12.46 14.65
CA ASP A 99 -9.26 -11.36 14.44
C ASP A 99 -9.16 -10.81 13.02
N PRO A 100 -9.70 -11.51 12.01
CA PRO A 100 -9.56 -11.15 10.61
C PRO A 100 -10.02 -9.73 10.31
N THR A 101 -9.08 -8.85 10.02
CA THR A 101 -9.33 -7.43 9.77
C THR A 101 -9.03 -7.08 8.32
N VAL A 102 -10.03 -6.54 7.61
CA VAL A 102 -9.90 -6.11 6.22
C VAL A 102 -9.13 -4.80 6.15
N LYS A 103 -8.08 -4.80 5.36
CA LYS A 103 -7.24 -3.65 5.03
C LYS A 103 -7.05 -3.57 3.53
N ILE A 104 -6.36 -2.53 3.06
CA ILE A 104 -6.06 -2.33 1.65
C ILE A 104 -4.59 -2.01 1.43
N ALA A 105 -4.05 -2.50 0.32
CA ALA A 105 -2.71 -2.18 -0.17
C ALA A 105 -2.82 -1.29 -1.42
N ASP A 106 -2.09 -0.18 -1.45
CA ASP A 106 -2.05 0.73 -2.60
C ASP A 106 -1.12 0.21 -3.69
N LEU A 107 -1.67 -0.34 -4.75
CA LEU A 107 -0.89 -0.92 -5.85
C LEU A 107 -0.17 0.10 -6.72
N ARG A 108 -0.45 1.41 -6.59
CA ARG A 108 0.32 2.46 -7.26
C ARG A 108 1.77 2.43 -6.81
N ILE A 109 2.01 2.16 -5.52
CA ILE A 109 3.36 1.95 -4.98
C ILE A 109 4.04 0.77 -5.67
N THR A 110 3.32 -0.33 -5.89
CA THR A 110 3.86 -1.51 -6.58
C THR A 110 4.28 -1.19 -8.03
N GLU A 111 3.52 -0.38 -8.74
CA GLU A 111 3.85 0.02 -10.12
C GLU A 111 5.07 0.94 -10.17
N GLU A 112 5.22 1.87 -9.23
CA GLU A 112 6.41 2.72 -9.13
C GLU A 112 7.67 1.90 -8.80
N ILE A 113 7.59 1.02 -7.81
CA ILE A 113 8.68 0.09 -7.47
C ILE A 113 9.05 -0.80 -8.67
N ARG A 114 8.07 -1.31 -9.40
CA ARG A 114 8.31 -2.11 -10.60
C ARG A 114 9.00 -1.31 -11.69
N SER A 115 8.56 -0.08 -11.92
CA SER A 115 9.16 0.81 -12.94
C SER A 115 10.61 1.13 -12.60
N LEU A 116 10.89 1.43 -11.32
CA LEU A 116 12.24 1.66 -10.83
C LEU A 116 13.12 0.39 -10.98
N ARG A 117 12.60 -0.77 -10.60
CA ARG A 117 13.31 -2.05 -10.73
C ARG A 117 13.72 -2.32 -12.18
N LEU A 118 12.80 -2.17 -13.12
CA LEU A 118 13.09 -2.38 -14.55
C LEU A 118 14.18 -1.40 -15.05
N ARG A 119 14.19 -0.16 -14.56
CA ARG A 119 15.23 0.81 -14.91
C ARG A 119 16.60 0.39 -14.37
N VAL A 120 16.66 -0.01 -13.11
CA VAL A 120 17.90 -0.41 -12.43
C VAL A 120 18.46 -1.69 -13.04
N GLU A 121 17.64 -2.73 -13.22
CA GLU A 121 18.03 -4.00 -13.85
C GLU A 121 18.48 -3.83 -15.30
N GLY A 122 17.92 -2.85 -16.02
CA GLY A 122 18.32 -2.52 -17.39
C GLY A 122 19.72 -1.89 -17.52
N MET A 123 20.33 -1.46 -16.42
CA MET A 123 21.63 -0.80 -16.40
C MET A 123 22.78 -1.66 -15.88
N GLY A 124 22.51 -2.81 -15.24
CA GLY A 124 23.55 -3.71 -14.75
C GLY A 124 23.01 -4.91 -13.98
N GLU A 125 23.90 -5.87 -13.70
CA GLU A 125 23.56 -7.07 -12.91
C GLU A 125 23.58 -6.80 -11.39
N HIS A 126 24.27 -5.72 -10.97
CA HIS A 126 24.40 -5.34 -9.58
C HIS A 126 23.80 -3.95 -9.38
N VAL A 127 23.22 -3.73 -8.21
CA VAL A 127 22.67 -2.43 -7.86
C VAL A 127 23.81 -1.57 -7.29
N GLU A 128 24.00 -0.38 -7.88
CA GLU A 128 24.94 0.62 -7.40
C GLU A 128 24.23 1.56 -6.42
N PHE A 129 24.86 1.81 -5.28
CA PHE A 129 24.32 2.67 -4.22
C PHE A 129 25.41 3.56 -3.62
N GLU A 130 25.01 4.72 -3.07
CA GLU A 130 25.93 5.72 -2.51
C GLU A 130 26.14 5.49 -1.02
N GLU A 131 25.16 5.87 -0.22
CA GLU A 131 25.27 5.92 1.24
C GLU A 131 24.20 5.09 1.94
N ALA A 132 24.52 4.58 3.12
CA ALA A 132 23.56 3.95 4.00
C ALA A 132 22.70 5.02 4.70
N VAL A 133 21.39 4.90 4.64
CA VAL A 133 20.42 5.75 5.36
C VAL A 133 19.93 5.09 6.64
N GLY A 134 20.31 3.86 6.85
CA GLY A 134 20.04 3.06 8.03
C GLY A 134 20.63 1.66 7.93
N PRO A 135 20.42 0.82 8.93
CA PRO A 135 20.88 -0.56 8.90
C PRO A 135 20.33 -1.29 7.67
N ASN A 136 21.24 -1.72 6.78
CA ASN A 136 20.91 -2.48 5.58
C ASN A 136 19.95 -1.76 4.58
N VAL A 137 19.87 -0.43 4.65
CA VAL A 137 19.07 0.42 3.75
C VAL A 137 19.95 1.50 3.13
N TYR A 138 19.93 1.62 1.81
CA TYR A 138 20.87 2.41 1.02
C TYR A 138 20.17 3.29 -0.01
N LYS A 139 20.70 4.47 -0.26
CA LYS A 139 20.34 5.28 -1.43
C LYS A 139 20.96 4.70 -2.69
N LEU A 140 20.22 4.77 -3.79
CA LEU A 140 20.79 4.48 -5.11
C LEU A 140 21.85 5.50 -5.49
N ASP A 141 22.86 5.08 -6.26
CA ASP A 141 23.76 6.00 -6.94
C ASP A 141 23.02 6.76 -8.04
N LEU A 142 22.62 8.00 -7.74
CA LEU A 142 21.79 8.80 -8.62
C LEU A 142 22.50 9.13 -9.93
N ASP A 143 23.81 9.39 -9.88
CA ASP A 143 24.63 9.70 -11.06
C ASP A 143 24.72 8.49 -11.99
N PHE A 144 24.95 7.30 -11.43
CA PHE A 144 25.00 6.06 -12.19
C PHE A 144 23.68 5.77 -12.92
N TYR A 145 22.54 5.94 -12.24
CA TYR A 145 21.22 5.69 -12.82
C TYR A 145 20.65 6.86 -13.63
N ASN A 146 21.40 7.97 -13.78
CA ASN A 146 20.94 9.21 -14.41
C ASN A 146 19.61 9.70 -13.82
N LEU A 147 19.52 9.70 -12.50
CA LEU A 147 18.44 10.23 -11.70
C LEU A 147 18.78 11.64 -11.21
N SER A 148 17.86 12.60 -11.31
CA SER A 148 18.06 13.96 -10.81
C SER A 148 17.81 14.09 -9.31
N GLU A 149 17.07 13.17 -8.74
CA GLU A 149 16.64 13.14 -7.34
C GLU A 149 16.37 11.70 -6.90
N ASN A 150 16.25 11.49 -5.60
CA ASN A 150 15.92 10.18 -5.07
C ASN A 150 14.54 9.73 -5.58
N PRO A 151 14.38 8.45 -5.99
CA PRO A 151 13.06 7.94 -6.38
C PRO A 151 12.07 8.02 -5.23
N THR A 152 10.83 8.37 -5.52
CA THR A 152 9.78 8.53 -4.52
C THR A 152 8.47 7.90 -4.96
N VAL A 153 7.57 7.66 -4.00
CA VAL A 153 6.16 7.34 -4.22
C VAL A 153 5.27 8.35 -3.50
N THR A 154 4.01 8.45 -3.91
CA THR A 154 3.03 9.25 -3.17
C THR A 154 2.58 8.47 -1.92
N SER A 155 2.60 9.14 -0.77
CA SER A 155 2.11 8.56 0.49
C SER A 155 0.59 8.32 0.40
N PRO A 156 0.12 7.11 0.71
CA PRO A 156 -1.30 6.83 0.82
C PRO A 156 -1.93 7.39 2.11
N TYR A 157 -1.12 7.94 3.02
CA TYR A 157 -1.55 8.47 4.32
C TYR A 157 -1.72 9.99 4.32
N SER A 158 -0.72 10.71 3.83
CA SER A 158 -0.72 12.18 3.84
C SER A 158 -0.89 12.78 2.44
N GLY A 159 -0.66 12.02 1.39
CA GLY A 159 -0.55 12.51 0.01
C GLY A 159 0.80 13.19 -0.28
N GLY A 160 1.72 13.22 0.69
CA GLY A 160 3.10 13.66 0.51
C GLY A 160 3.94 12.67 -0.30
N THR A 161 5.25 12.86 -0.31
CA THR A 161 6.20 11.97 -0.98
C THR A 161 6.95 11.11 0.03
N LEU A 162 7.15 9.83 -0.30
CA LEU A 162 7.96 8.89 0.46
C LEU A 162 9.14 8.47 -0.39
N ASP A 163 10.33 8.48 0.18
CA ASP A 163 11.55 8.05 -0.48
C ASP A 163 11.55 6.53 -0.72
N ILE A 164 12.14 6.13 -1.86
CA ILE A 164 12.44 4.74 -2.15
C ILE A 164 13.94 4.51 -1.96
N TYR A 165 14.27 3.48 -1.20
CA TYR A 165 15.63 3.02 -0.97
C TYR A 165 15.82 1.60 -1.45
N TYR A 166 17.06 1.11 -1.40
CA TYR A 166 17.41 -0.27 -1.71
C TYR A 166 17.87 -0.98 -0.44
N SER A 167 17.32 -2.16 -0.17
CA SER A 167 17.73 -2.97 0.97
C SER A 167 18.77 -4.01 0.57
N GLY A 168 19.63 -4.40 1.51
CA GLY A 168 20.62 -5.47 1.27
C GLY A 168 20.00 -6.87 1.07
N GLY A 169 18.66 -7.00 1.16
CA GLY A 169 17.90 -8.18 0.74
C GLY A 169 17.54 -8.19 -0.75
N GLU A 170 18.18 -7.33 -1.55
CA GLU A 170 17.94 -7.17 -2.98
C GLU A 170 16.51 -6.68 -3.35
N GLU A 171 15.92 -5.87 -2.46
CA GLU A 171 14.58 -5.33 -2.64
C GLU A 171 14.56 -3.80 -2.56
N PHE A 172 13.65 -3.18 -3.30
CA PHE A 172 13.31 -1.78 -3.09
C PHE A 172 12.34 -1.66 -1.93
N VAL A 173 12.59 -0.67 -1.06
CA VAL A 173 11.79 -0.39 0.13
C VAL A 173 11.34 1.06 0.16
N VAL A 174 10.19 1.32 0.78
CA VAL A 174 9.61 2.64 0.95
C VAL A 174 9.83 3.12 2.38
N ASP A 175 10.23 4.37 2.54
CA ASP A 175 10.48 4.98 3.84
C ASP A 175 9.20 5.58 4.44
N TYR A 176 8.63 4.90 5.41
CA TYR A 176 7.43 5.36 6.12
C TYR A 176 7.73 6.05 7.46
N ARG A 177 9.00 6.29 7.80
CA ARG A 177 9.37 6.83 9.11
C ARG A 177 8.71 8.17 9.42
N GLU A 178 8.60 9.08 8.44
CA GLU A 178 7.93 10.37 8.61
C GLU A 178 6.43 10.20 8.92
N GLU A 179 5.75 9.30 8.22
CA GLU A 179 4.32 9.02 8.45
C GLU A 179 4.08 8.39 9.82
N ILE A 180 4.93 7.44 10.21
CA ILE A 180 4.86 6.80 11.53
C ILE A 180 5.12 7.85 12.63
N GLY A 181 6.16 8.68 12.49
CA GLY A 181 6.49 9.73 13.45
C GLY A 181 5.33 10.71 13.64
N ARG A 182 4.72 11.14 12.55
CA ARG A 182 3.53 12.00 12.60
C ARG A 182 2.37 11.34 13.36
N MET A 183 2.07 10.06 13.09
CA MET A 183 0.99 9.34 13.78
C MET A 183 1.29 9.08 15.25
N ILE A 184 2.54 8.80 15.61
CA ILE A 184 3.00 8.66 16.99
C ILE A 184 2.75 9.98 17.75
N GLU A 185 3.16 11.12 17.17
CA GLU A 185 2.97 12.44 17.77
C GLU A 185 1.49 12.82 17.90
N GLU A 186 0.71 12.68 16.81
CA GLU A 186 -0.72 13.03 16.78
C GLU A 186 -1.55 12.24 17.80
N ASN A 187 -1.18 10.99 18.07
CA ASN A 187 -1.93 10.10 18.97
C ASN A 187 -1.27 9.95 20.35
N GLY A 188 -0.13 10.61 20.60
CA GLY A 188 0.57 10.56 21.88
C GLY A 188 1.02 9.16 22.28
N LEU A 189 1.50 8.37 21.30
CA LEU A 189 1.94 7.00 21.49
C LEU A 189 3.40 6.95 21.96
N GLU A 190 3.72 5.96 22.77
CA GLU A 190 5.08 5.67 23.23
C GLU A 190 5.41 4.21 22.96
N PHE A 191 6.59 3.94 22.44
CA PHE A 191 7.08 2.60 22.12
C PHE A 191 8.45 2.37 22.72
N GLU A 192 8.83 1.09 22.87
CA GLU A 192 10.18 0.69 23.28
C GLU A 192 11.04 0.42 22.04
N THR A 193 12.34 0.74 22.12
CA THR A 193 13.29 0.39 21.06
C THR A 193 13.31 -1.13 20.85
N GLY A 194 13.03 -1.55 19.63
CA GLY A 194 12.89 -2.96 19.25
C GLY A 194 11.45 -3.39 18.96
N ASP A 195 10.45 -2.59 19.34
CA ASP A 195 9.07 -2.79 18.88
C ASP A 195 8.96 -2.45 17.39
N ASP A 196 8.23 -3.25 16.63
CA ASP A 196 7.89 -2.89 15.26
C ASP A 196 6.72 -1.92 15.25
N VAL A 197 7.00 -0.67 14.89
CA VAL A 197 6.01 0.41 14.96
C VAL A 197 5.22 0.61 13.66
N ARG A 198 5.44 -0.20 12.62
CA ARG A 198 4.69 -0.12 11.36
C ARG A 198 3.20 -0.35 11.54
N GLN A 199 2.81 -1.08 12.58
CA GLN A 199 1.40 -1.32 12.94
C GLN A 199 0.63 -0.03 13.16
N VAL A 200 1.26 1.04 13.64
CA VAL A 200 0.62 2.36 13.83
C VAL A 200 -0.07 2.83 12.55
N LEU A 201 0.52 2.58 11.39
CA LEU A 201 -0.04 2.99 10.10
C LEU A 201 -1.39 2.32 9.80
N TYR A 202 -1.53 1.03 10.04
CA TYR A 202 -2.76 0.30 9.73
C TYR A 202 -3.72 0.14 10.91
N GLU A 203 -3.33 0.50 12.12
CA GLU A 203 -4.25 0.64 13.25
C GLU A 203 -5.12 1.90 13.12
N TYR A 204 -4.51 3.02 12.69
CA TYR A 204 -5.18 4.31 12.56
C TYR A 204 -5.70 4.61 11.15
N THR A 205 -5.36 3.79 10.17
CA THR A 205 -5.85 3.90 8.80
C THR A 205 -6.20 2.52 8.22
N PRO A 206 -6.96 2.47 7.15
CA PRO A 206 -7.23 1.19 6.49
C PRO A 206 -6.09 0.69 5.59
N VAL A 207 -5.00 1.44 5.42
CA VAL A 207 -3.94 1.15 4.44
C VAL A 207 -2.76 0.47 5.11
N VAL A 208 -2.24 -0.61 4.51
CA VAL A 208 -1.03 -1.30 4.96
C VAL A 208 0.23 -0.74 4.30
N PRO A 209 1.38 -0.65 5.02
CA PRO A 209 2.63 -0.09 4.51
C PRO A 209 3.42 -1.12 3.69
N ILE A 210 2.95 -1.39 2.46
CA ILE A 210 3.64 -2.32 1.56
C ILE A 210 5.05 -1.82 1.22
N TYR A 211 5.99 -2.76 1.04
CA TYR A 211 7.41 -2.48 0.81
C TYR A 211 8.11 -1.75 1.98
N SER A 212 7.50 -1.71 3.17
CA SER A 212 8.16 -1.15 4.34
C SER A 212 9.26 -2.09 4.86
N PRO A 213 10.48 -1.62 5.12
CA PRO A 213 11.38 -2.36 5.98
C PRO A 213 10.85 -2.34 7.41
N GLU A 214 11.36 -3.19 8.29
CA GLU A 214 11.05 -3.12 9.72
C GLU A 214 11.51 -1.79 10.30
N ILE A 215 10.63 -1.13 11.06
CA ILE A 215 10.86 0.18 11.68
C ILE A 215 10.60 0.08 13.17
N THR A 216 11.50 0.63 13.97
CA THR A 216 11.37 0.78 15.43
C THR A 216 11.54 2.24 15.81
N VAL A 217 11.59 2.54 17.11
CA VAL A 217 11.90 3.86 17.61
C VAL A 217 13.27 3.89 18.33
N ASP A 218 13.88 5.07 18.35
CA ASP A 218 15.05 5.36 19.17
C ASP A 218 14.68 5.73 20.62
N GLU A 219 15.67 6.16 21.41
CA GLU A 219 15.48 6.59 22.82
C GLU A 219 14.60 7.84 22.96
N ASN A 220 14.36 8.60 21.88
CA ASN A 220 13.51 9.78 21.83
C ASN A 220 12.12 9.49 21.25
N ASN A 221 11.79 8.20 21.04
CA ASN A 221 10.57 7.77 20.39
C ASN A 221 10.46 8.22 18.92
N GLU A 222 11.61 8.45 18.24
CA GLU A 222 11.66 8.80 16.82
C GLU A 222 11.83 7.54 15.97
N PRO A 223 11.07 7.37 14.87
CA PRO A 223 11.15 6.16 14.02
C PRO A 223 12.51 6.02 13.32
N ILE A 224 13.09 4.85 13.46
CA ILE A 224 14.35 4.46 12.81
C ILE A 224 14.21 3.08 12.15
N PHE A 225 14.98 2.82 11.09
CA PHE A 225 15.05 1.48 10.51
C PHE A 225 15.60 0.49 11.53
N MET A 226 14.92 -0.64 11.66
CA MET A 226 15.33 -1.69 12.59
C MET A 226 16.59 -2.39 12.08
N THR A 227 17.52 -2.63 12.97
CA THR A 227 18.64 -3.52 12.65
C THR A 227 18.09 -4.93 12.57
N ASN A 228 18.14 -5.60 11.41
CA ASN A 228 17.77 -6.99 11.28
C ASN A 228 18.64 -7.82 12.23
N VAL A 229 18.16 -8.03 13.43
CA VAL A 229 18.62 -9.14 14.26
C VAL A 229 17.98 -10.37 13.62
N HIS A 230 18.74 -11.08 12.78
CA HIS A 230 18.34 -12.41 12.35
C HIS A 230 17.84 -13.16 13.60
N LYS A 231 16.53 -13.31 13.73
CA LYS A 231 15.99 -14.39 14.56
C LYS A 231 16.42 -15.67 13.86
N SER A 232 17.61 -16.16 14.25
CA SER A 232 18.02 -17.52 13.96
C SER A 232 16.88 -18.38 14.48
N ALA A 233 16.19 -19.04 13.55
CA ALA A 233 15.17 -20.02 13.87
C ALA A 233 15.75 -21.00 14.90
N GLN A 234 15.16 -21.02 16.08
CA GLN A 234 15.31 -22.11 17.04
C GLN A 234 14.24 -23.16 16.79
#